data_e3b2c23447aa0ace2ec95426b29d70a1
#
_entry.id   e3b2c23447aa0ace2ec95426b29d70a1
#
_cell.length_a   1.000
_cell.length_b   1.000
_cell.length_c   1.000
_cell.angle_alpha   90.00
_cell.angle_beta   90.00
_cell.angle_gamma   90.00
#
_symmetry.space_group_name_H-M   'P 1'
#
loop_
_entity.id
_entity.type
_entity.pdbx_description
1 polymer ?
#
loop_
_entity_poly.entity_id
_entity_poly.type
_entity_poly.pdbx_seq_one_letter_code
_entity_poly.pdbx_strand_id
1 'polypeptide(L)'
;MTRGTVSAVVTTVRRGQKFAEANRTLAARTAAELGIPNVPRGSDSLDEMRTAYGVDAVLVARRGLLTAVTAEGELFFHPGMAHLRIKNLRSGQGDHLVHALGLTEGMCVLDCTLGTGADAIIESFAVGVTGSVTALEANPIIAAVIGDGLAHATGDNYEMHAAMRRISVHAADALAYLRTQADGSYDAVYFDPMFRRPVHESEGMNALRVLADARALTEEVIAEARRVARCRVVMKERQGSREFARLGFTDLAGGKYSRVAYGVMEP
;
A
#
# COMPACT_ATOMS: atom_id res chain seq x y z
N MET A 1 -6.77 13.51 -18.31
CA MET A 1 -5.82 13.18 -17.23
C MET A 1 -4.75 12.25 -17.80
N THR A 2 -3.56 12.76 -18.06
CA THR A 2 -2.42 11.94 -18.52
C THR A 2 -2.04 11.01 -17.38
N ARG A 3 -2.27 9.68 -17.55
CA ARG A 3 -1.57 8.68 -16.75
C ARG A 3 -0.09 8.99 -16.86
N GLY A 4 0.57 9.33 -15.75
CA GLY A 4 2.01 9.47 -15.75
C GLY A 4 2.60 8.20 -16.37
N THR A 5 3.48 8.37 -17.35
CA THR A 5 4.09 7.24 -18.06
C THR A 5 4.86 6.43 -17.02
N VAL A 6 4.49 5.15 -16.83
CA VAL A 6 5.19 4.26 -15.90
C VAL A 6 6.58 4.00 -16.48
N SER A 7 7.62 4.46 -15.79
CA SER A 7 9.01 4.30 -16.20
C SER A 7 9.53 2.94 -15.72
N ALA A 8 9.07 1.87 -16.37
CA ALA A 8 9.46 0.50 -16.04
C ALA A 8 9.42 -0.45 -17.25
N VAL A 9 10.13 -1.55 -17.13
CA VAL A 9 9.97 -2.76 -17.96
C VAL A 9 9.72 -3.95 -17.05
N VAL A 10 9.09 -5.01 -17.57
CA VAL A 10 8.92 -6.27 -16.83
C VAL A 10 9.68 -7.39 -17.48
N THR A 11 10.21 -8.30 -16.66
CA THR A 11 10.95 -9.49 -17.09
C THR A 11 10.72 -10.66 -16.13
N THR A 12 11.37 -11.80 -16.40
CA THR A 12 11.39 -12.98 -15.52
C THR A 12 12.78 -13.23 -14.98
N VAL A 13 12.93 -14.11 -13.98
CA VAL A 13 14.24 -14.58 -13.51
C VAL A 13 14.94 -15.43 -14.59
N ARG A 14 16.28 -15.43 -14.58
CA ARG A 14 17.11 -16.21 -15.53
C ARG A 14 16.98 -17.73 -15.37
N ARG A 15 16.77 -18.22 -14.15
CA ARG A 15 16.74 -19.64 -13.80
C ARG A 15 15.57 -19.94 -12.87
N GLY A 16 15.02 -21.14 -12.95
CA GLY A 16 13.93 -21.57 -12.05
C GLY A 16 12.80 -22.26 -12.82
N GLN A 17 13.01 -23.51 -13.26
CA GLN A 17 12.01 -24.26 -14.02
C GLN A 17 10.68 -24.44 -13.26
N LYS A 18 10.74 -24.63 -11.93
CA LYS A 18 9.54 -24.85 -11.09
C LYS A 18 8.47 -23.77 -11.23
N PHE A 19 8.86 -22.51 -11.46
CA PHE A 19 7.95 -21.37 -11.57
C PHE A 19 7.97 -20.70 -12.95
N ALA A 20 8.59 -21.33 -13.96
CA ALA A 20 8.84 -20.68 -15.25
C ALA A 20 7.55 -20.24 -15.95
N GLU A 21 6.49 -21.07 -15.93
CA GLU A 21 5.20 -20.75 -16.53
C GLU A 21 4.48 -19.66 -15.74
N ALA A 22 4.38 -19.81 -14.42
CA ALA A 22 3.77 -18.81 -13.54
C ALA A 22 4.45 -17.43 -13.68
N ASN A 23 5.79 -17.40 -13.73
CA ASN A 23 6.53 -16.15 -13.92
C ASN A 23 6.27 -15.51 -15.30
N ARG A 24 6.19 -16.32 -16.39
CA ARG A 24 5.86 -15.78 -17.72
C ARG A 24 4.45 -15.20 -17.77
N THR A 25 3.48 -15.91 -17.21
CA THR A 25 2.09 -15.47 -17.13
C THR A 25 1.99 -14.18 -16.32
N LEU A 26 2.65 -14.12 -15.16
CA LEU A 26 2.68 -12.93 -14.32
C LEU A 26 3.33 -11.74 -15.06
N ALA A 27 4.49 -11.93 -15.69
CA ALA A 27 5.15 -10.86 -16.45
C ALA A 27 4.29 -10.34 -17.61
N ALA A 28 3.64 -11.23 -18.36
CA ALA A 28 2.75 -10.85 -19.46
C ALA A 28 1.51 -10.07 -18.97
N ARG A 29 0.88 -10.54 -17.87
CA ARG A 29 -0.24 -9.84 -17.23
C ARG A 29 0.18 -8.45 -16.76
N THR A 30 1.28 -8.35 -16.01
CA THR A 30 1.80 -7.07 -15.51
C THR A 30 2.12 -6.10 -16.63
N ALA A 31 2.74 -6.58 -17.73
CA ALA A 31 3.01 -5.75 -18.91
C ALA A 31 1.72 -5.15 -19.49
N ALA A 32 0.68 -5.96 -19.63
CA ALA A 32 -0.60 -5.53 -20.18
C ALA A 32 -1.32 -4.55 -19.25
N GLU A 33 -1.36 -4.83 -17.94
CA GLU A 33 -2.03 -3.99 -16.93
C GLU A 33 -1.38 -2.62 -16.78
N LEU A 34 -0.04 -2.56 -16.78
CA LEU A 34 0.72 -1.32 -16.63
C LEU A 34 1.01 -0.60 -17.95
N GLY A 35 0.80 -1.26 -19.10
CA GLY A 35 1.15 -0.72 -20.41
C GLY A 35 2.65 -0.58 -20.63
N ILE A 36 3.47 -1.47 -20.07
CA ILE A 36 4.93 -1.45 -20.12
C ILE A 36 5.48 -2.62 -20.95
N PRO A 37 6.72 -2.52 -21.50
CA PRO A 37 7.32 -3.60 -22.26
C PRO A 37 7.59 -4.85 -21.39
N ASN A 38 7.24 -6.04 -21.91
CA ASN A 38 7.70 -7.32 -21.39
C ASN A 38 8.95 -7.72 -22.18
N VAL A 39 10.12 -7.73 -21.52
CA VAL A 39 11.42 -7.89 -22.16
C VAL A 39 12.09 -9.18 -21.73
N PRO A 40 12.79 -9.90 -22.65
CA PRO A 40 13.54 -11.10 -22.30
C PRO A 40 14.62 -10.80 -21.27
N ARG A 41 14.81 -11.71 -20.32
CA ARG A 41 15.82 -11.56 -19.26
C ARG A 41 17.26 -11.58 -19.76
N GLY A 42 17.59 -12.21 -20.86
CA GLY A 42 18.92 -12.25 -21.46
C GLY A 42 20.07 -12.56 -20.48
N SER A 43 21.27 -12.05 -20.81
CA SER A 43 22.49 -12.15 -19.98
C SER A 43 22.68 -10.96 -19.06
N ASP A 44 21.94 -9.87 -19.23
CA ASP A 44 22.17 -8.60 -18.54
C ASP A 44 21.77 -8.65 -17.05
N SER A 45 22.44 -7.92 -16.20
CA SER A 45 22.00 -7.65 -14.83
C SER A 45 20.74 -6.80 -14.83
N LEU A 46 20.03 -6.72 -13.71
CA LEU A 46 18.82 -5.85 -13.63
C LEU A 46 19.20 -4.37 -13.73
N ASP A 47 20.38 -3.99 -13.23
CA ASP A 47 20.89 -2.63 -13.37
C ASP A 47 21.27 -2.27 -14.80
N GLU A 48 21.91 -3.21 -15.53
CA GLU A 48 22.17 -3.02 -16.95
C GLU A 48 20.87 -2.88 -17.75
N MET A 49 19.86 -3.71 -17.45
CA MET A 49 18.54 -3.57 -18.06
C MET A 49 17.90 -2.20 -17.72
N ARG A 50 17.93 -1.80 -16.46
CA ARG A 50 17.40 -0.50 -16.04
C ARG A 50 18.04 0.64 -16.82
N THR A 51 19.36 0.62 -16.96
CA THR A 51 20.15 1.60 -17.72
C THR A 51 19.85 1.55 -19.22
N ALA A 52 19.84 0.35 -19.82
CA ALA A 52 19.64 0.15 -21.25
C ALA A 52 18.25 0.59 -21.72
N TYR A 53 17.21 0.39 -20.89
CA TYR A 53 15.86 0.82 -21.18
C TYR A 53 15.55 2.23 -20.68
N GLY A 54 16.47 2.88 -19.94
CA GLY A 54 16.28 4.23 -19.40
C GLY A 54 15.08 4.33 -18.43
N VAL A 55 14.89 3.31 -17.59
CA VAL A 55 13.73 3.21 -16.69
C VAL A 55 14.11 3.32 -15.22
N ASP A 56 13.15 3.75 -14.37
CA ASP A 56 13.36 3.88 -12.93
C ASP A 56 13.33 2.52 -12.22
N ALA A 57 12.56 1.57 -12.76
CA ALA A 57 12.43 0.23 -12.19
C ALA A 57 12.39 -0.88 -13.24
N VAL A 58 12.95 -2.05 -12.89
CA VAL A 58 12.72 -3.32 -13.59
C VAL A 58 11.84 -4.20 -12.72
N LEU A 59 10.64 -4.51 -13.21
CA LEU A 59 9.76 -5.47 -12.57
C LEU A 59 10.20 -6.88 -12.89
N VAL A 60 10.32 -7.73 -11.89
CA VAL A 60 10.79 -9.12 -12.04
C VAL A 60 9.76 -10.08 -11.49
N ALA A 61 9.18 -10.91 -12.37
CA ALA A 61 8.37 -12.04 -11.94
C ALA A 61 9.30 -13.18 -11.46
N ARG A 62 9.26 -13.49 -10.16
CA ARG A 62 10.04 -14.59 -9.56
C ARG A 62 9.23 -15.33 -8.50
N ARG A 63 9.27 -16.67 -8.56
CA ARG A 63 8.53 -17.58 -7.65
C ARG A 63 7.01 -17.30 -7.62
N GLY A 64 6.45 -16.80 -8.73
CA GLY A 64 5.04 -16.47 -8.85
C GLY A 64 4.63 -15.14 -8.20
N LEU A 65 5.59 -14.31 -7.77
CA LEU A 65 5.35 -12.98 -7.19
C LEU A 65 6.15 -11.92 -7.94
N LEU A 66 5.66 -10.69 -7.86
CA LEU A 66 6.29 -9.52 -8.48
C LEU A 66 7.24 -8.83 -7.50
N THR A 67 8.40 -8.39 -8.03
CA THR A 67 9.38 -7.55 -7.31
C THR A 67 9.75 -6.40 -8.22
N ALA A 68 9.90 -5.18 -7.71
CA ALA A 68 10.47 -4.06 -8.44
C ALA A 68 11.90 -3.80 -7.99
N VAL A 69 12.84 -3.70 -8.94
CA VAL A 69 14.24 -3.42 -8.71
C VAL A 69 14.54 -2.01 -9.18
N THR A 70 14.97 -1.15 -8.28
CA THR A 70 15.35 0.25 -8.49
C THR A 70 16.84 0.43 -8.26
N ALA A 71 17.36 1.65 -8.44
CA ALA A 71 18.73 1.99 -8.07
C ALA A 71 19.00 1.90 -6.56
N GLU A 72 17.95 2.08 -5.74
CA GLU A 72 18.05 2.16 -4.28
C GLU A 72 17.68 0.83 -3.58
N GLY A 73 17.45 -0.25 -4.35
CA GLY A 73 17.14 -1.57 -3.82
C GLY A 73 15.91 -2.22 -4.42
N GLU A 74 15.43 -3.27 -3.78
CA GLU A 74 14.28 -4.05 -4.21
C GLU A 74 13.03 -3.74 -3.38
N LEU A 75 11.90 -3.49 -4.05
CA LEU A 75 10.58 -3.49 -3.45
C LEU A 75 9.91 -4.84 -3.72
N PHE A 76 9.54 -5.54 -2.68
CA PHE A 76 8.78 -6.78 -2.74
C PHE A 76 7.75 -6.80 -1.62
N PHE A 77 6.69 -7.57 -1.80
CA PHE A 77 5.67 -7.71 -0.76
C PHE A 77 6.22 -8.48 0.44
N HIS A 78 6.01 -7.90 1.62
CA HIS A 78 6.21 -8.54 2.91
C HIS A 78 5.16 -8.00 3.90
N PRO A 79 4.42 -8.85 4.63
CA PRO A 79 3.33 -8.40 5.51
C PRO A 79 3.80 -7.61 6.73
N GLY A 80 5.11 -7.43 6.90
CA GLY A 80 5.69 -6.63 7.99
C GLY A 80 5.25 -7.12 9.36
N MET A 81 4.79 -6.18 10.18
CA MET A 81 4.30 -6.45 11.55
C MET A 81 2.86 -6.96 11.61
N ALA A 82 2.17 -7.12 10.46
CA ALA A 82 0.76 -7.51 10.46
C ALA A 82 0.52 -8.84 11.20
N HIS A 83 1.42 -9.82 11.03
CA HIS A 83 1.32 -11.10 11.75
C HIS A 83 1.26 -10.91 13.29
N LEU A 84 2.16 -10.10 13.84
CA LEU A 84 2.22 -9.83 15.27
C LEU A 84 0.99 -9.03 15.74
N ARG A 85 0.57 -8.02 14.96
CA ARG A 85 -0.60 -7.20 15.26
C ARG A 85 -1.89 -8.02 15.29
N ILE A 86 -2.08 -8.92 14.32
CA ILE A 86 -3.21 -9.88 14.30
C ILE A 86 -3.18 -10.78 15.54
N LYS A 87 -2.00 -11.32 15.92
CA LYS A 87 -1.85 -12.11 17.14
C LYS A 87 -2.27 -11.33 18.39
N ASN A 88 -1.89 -10.07 18.49
CA ASN A 88 -2.26 -9.18 19.60
C ASN A 88 -3.78 -8.92 19.62
N LEU A 89 -4.39 -8.60 18.49
CA LEU A 89 -5.85 -8.42 18.36
C LEU A 89 -6.61 -9.67 18.82
N ARG A 90 -6.18 -10.86 18.42
CA ARG A 90 -6.77 -12.13 18.85
C ARG A 90 -6.65 -12.39 20.36
N SER A 91 -5.58 -11.93 20.99
CA SER A 91 -5.39 -12.06 22.43
C SER A 91 -6.12 -10.98 23.25
N GLY A 92 -6.95 -10.16 22.60
CA GLY A 92 -7.66 -9.06 23.24
C GLY A 92 -6.81 -7.82 23.54
N GLN A 93 -5.56 -7.80 23.05
CA GLN A 93 -4.75 -6.58 23.07
C GLN A 93 -5.22 -5.66 21.96
N GLY A 94 -5.42 -4.39 22.28
CA GLY A 94 -5.85 -3.41 21.29
C GLY A 94 -4.79 -3.12 20.23
N ASP A 95 -5.22 -2.58 19.10
CA ASP A 95 -4.35 -2.02 18.07
C ASP A 95 -4.68 -0.54 17.89
N HIS A 96 -3.67 0.32 17.84
CA HIS A 96 -3.86 1.77 17.79
C HIS A 96 -4.58 2.23 16.52
N LEU A 97 -4.31 1.63 15.37
CA LEU A 97 -4.99 1.93 14.12
C LEU A 97 -6.48 1.54 14.19
N VAL A 98 -6.76 0.31 14.64
CA VAL A 98 -8.14 -0.19 14.81
C VAL A 98 -8.93 0.71 15.75
N HIS A 99 -8.31 1.15 16.85
CA HIS A 99 -8.94 2.08 17.80
C HIS A 99 -9.18 3.45 17.18
N ALA A 100 -8.19 4.04 16.51
CA ALA A 100 -8.30 5.36 15.89
C ALA A 100 -9.38 5.39 14.81
N LEU A 101 -9.42 4.39 13.94
CA LEU A 101 -10.45 4.22 12.91
C LEU A 101 -11.82 3.82 13.50
N GLY A 102 -11.85 3.30 14.74
CA GLY A 102 -13.06 2.78 15.36
C GLY A 102 -13.63 1.57 14.64
N LEU A 103 -12.74 0.71 14.09
CA LEU A 103 -13.14 -0.41 13.26
C LEU A 103 -13.94 -1.46 14.02
N THR A 104 -15.03 -1.88 13.41
CA THR A 104 -15.86 -3.01 13.83
C THR A 104 -16.17 -3.90 12.64
N GLU A 105 -16.61 -5.12 12.92
CA GLU A 105 -17.00 -6.07 11.87
C GLU A 105 -18.09 -5.48 10.95
N GLY A 106 -17.93 -5.70 9.66
CA GLY A 106 -18.85 -5.25 8.61
C GLY A 106 -18.59 -3.86 8.04
N MET A 107 -17.66 -3.08 8.60
CA MET A 107 -17.33 -1.75 8.10
C MET A 107 -16.66 -1.79 6.72
N CYS A 108 -16.92 -0.73 5.92
CA CYS A 108 -16.25 -0.43 4.65
C CYS A 108 -15.18 0.63 4.88
N VAL A 109 -13.91 0.31 4.61
CA VAL A 109 -12.76 1.20 4.82
C VAL A 109 -12.15 1.59 3.48
N LEU A 110 -11.75 2.85 3.36
CA LEU A 110 -10.90 3.36 2.28
C LEU A 110 -9.53 3.73 2.84
N ASP A 111 -8.51 2.92 2.53
CA ASP A 111 -7.11 3.26 2.76
C ASP A 111 -6.58 4.02 1.54
N CYS A 112 -6.31 5.31 1.68
CA CYS A 112 -5.84 6.17 0.61
C CYS A 112 -4.33 6.09 0.33
N THR A 113 -3.59 5.25 1.07
CA THR A 113 -2.12 5.20 1.07
C THR A 113 -1.59 3.79 1.34
N LEU A 114 -1.90 2.84 0.46
CA LEU A 114 -1.55 1.41 0.62
C LEU A 114 -0.10 1.16 1.09
N GLY A 115 0.88 1.83 0.47
CA GLY A 115 2.29 1.66 0.79
C GLY A 115 2.72 0.19 0.77
N THR A 116 3.17 -0.34 1.92
CA THR A 116 3.54 -1.77 2.07
C THR A 116 2.35 -2.71 2.24
N GLY A 117 1.14 -2.18 2.43
CA GLY A 117 -0.09 -2.95 2.68
C GLY A 117 -0.25 -3.46 4.12
N ALA A 118 0.67 -3.13 5.02
CA ALA A 118 0.65 -3.67 6.38
C ALA A 118 -0.55 -3.16 7.20
N ASP A 119 -0.92 -1.88 7.06
CA ASP A 119 -2.10 -1.29 7.72
C ASP A 119 -3.39 -1.80 7.10
N ALA A 120 -3.48 -1.87 5.76
CA ALA A 120 -4.64 -2.44 5.06
C ALA A 120 -4.94 -3.91 5.47
N ILE A 121 -3.91 -4.72 5.76
CA ILE A 121 -4.09 -6.08 6.30
C ILE A 121 -4.78 -6.05 7.66
N ILE A 122 -4.40 -5.13 8.54
CA ILE A 122 -5.00 -4.98 9.89
C ILE A 122 -6.44 -4.48 9.78
N GLU A 123 -6.69 -3.50 8.92
CA GLU A 123 -8.03 -3.01 8.62
C GLU A 123 -8.94 -4.16 8.14
N SER A 124 -8.48 -4.90 7.13
CA SER A 124 -9.23 -6.05 6.60
C SER A 124 -9.45 -7.16 7.62
N PHE A 125 -8.48 -7.40 8.50
CA PHE A 125 -8.66 -8.35 9.60
C PHE A 125 -9.73 -7.86 10.59
N ALA A 126 -9.69 -6.58 10.97
CA ALA A 126 -10.60 -6.00 11.96
C ALA A 126 -12.06 -5.90 11.45
N VAL A 127 -12.27 -5.53 10.18
CA VAL A 127 -13.63 -5.45 9.62
C VAL A 127 -14.22 -6.82 9.26
N GLY A 128 -13.41 -7.87 9.28
CA GLY A 128 -13.88 -9.24 9.11
C GLY A 128 -14.38 -9.60 7.70
N VAL A 129 -15.13 -10.70 7.61
CA VAL A 129 -15.57 -11.23 6.33
C VAL A 129 -16.77 -10.50 5.73
N THR A 130 -17.49 -9.76 6.53
CA THR A 130 -18.66 -8.95 6.13
C THR A 130 -18.29 -7.52 5.80
N GLY A 131 -17.08 -7.08 6.17
CA GLY A 131 -16.54 -5.79 5.82
C GLY A 131 -15.71 -5.79 4.54
N SER A 132 -15.24 -4.62 4.13
CA SER A 132 -14.40 -4.45 2.94
C SER A 132 -13.32 -3.40 3.15
N VAL A 133 -12.18 -3.59 2.50
CA VAL A 133 -11.09 -2.60 2.43
C VAL A 133 -10.77 -2.33 0.97
N THR A 134 -10.92 -1.07 0.57
CA THR A 134 -10.41 -0.52 -0.69
C THR A 134 -9.13 0.23 -0.38
N ALA A 135 -8.03 -0.15 -1.02
CA ALA A 135 -6.72 0.46 -0.79
C ALA A 135 -6.19 1.11 -2.07
N LEU A 136 -5.79 2.37 -1.96
CA LEU A 136 -5.28 3.18 -3.07
C LEU A 136 -3.76 3.32 -2.99
N GLU A 137 -3.12 3.30 -4.14
CA GLU A 137 -1.70 3.62 -4.27
C GLU A 137 -1.50 4.48 -5.52
N ALA A 138 -0.89 5.64 -5.36
CA ALA A 138 -0.70 6.57 -6.46
C ALA A 138 0.33 6.07 -7.48
N ASN A 139 1.37 5.37 -7.02
CA ASN A 139 2.37 4.79 -7.91
C ASN A 139 1.92 3.40 -8.41
N PRO A 140 1.71 3.21 -9.72
CA PRO A 140 1.21 1.95 -10.26
C PRO A 140 2.20 0.77 -10.11
N ILE A 141 3.51 1.03 -9.96
CA ILE A 141 4.51 -0.02 -9.70
C ILE A 141 4.33 -0.57 -8.28
N ILE A 142 4.17 0.32 -7.28
CA ILE A 142 3.92 -0.08 -5.90
C ILE A 142 2.59 -0.83 -5.82
N ALA A 143 1.53 -0.28 -6.41
CA ALA A 143 0.22 -0.93 -6.46
C ALA A 143 0.29 -2.35 -7.06
N ALA A 144 1.03 -2.54 -8.16
CA ALA A 144 1.20 -3.84 -8.79
C ALA A 144 1.98 -4.83 -7.91
N VAL A 145 3.11 -4.41 -7.32
CA VAL A 145 3.96 -5.29 -6.49
C VAL A 145 3.24 -5.70 -5.20
N ILE A 146 2.67 -4.72 -4.50
CA ILE A 146 1.99 -4.97 -3.22
C ILE A 146 0.66 -5.69 -3.45
N GLY A 147 -0.11 -5.28 -4.46
CA GLY A 147 -1.37 -5.94 -4.84
C GLY A 147 -1.17 -7.40 -5.25
N ASP A 148 -0.13 -7.71 -6.05
CA ASP A 148 0.22 -9.09 -6.40
C ASP A 148 0.59 -9.91 -5.16
N GLY A 149 1.36 -9.34 -4.24
CA GLY A 149 1.71 -9.97 -2.97
C GLY A 149 0.49 -10.23 -2.08
N LEU A 150 -0.39 -9.25 -1.90
CA LEU A 150 -1.65 -9.40 -1.16
C LEU A 150 -2.53 -10.49 -1.77
N ALA A 151 -2.58 -10.57 -3.11
CA ALA A 151 -3.38 -11.56 -3.83
C ALA A 151 -2.79 -12.97 -3.81
N HIS A 152 -1.48 -13.17 -3.79
CA HIS A 152 -0.86 -14.47 -4.09
C HIS A 152 0.15 -14.97 -3.06
N ALA A 153 0.69 -14.13 -2.16
CA ALA A 153 1.63 -14.60 -1.14
C ALA A 153 0.99 -15.69 -0.26
N THR A 154 1.80 -16.67 0.13
CA THR A 154 1.39 -17.82 0.92
C THR A 154 2.25 -17.97 2.16
N GLY A 155 1.76 -18.70 3.16
CA GLY A 155 2.45 -18.96 4.43
C GLY A 155 1.52 -19.65 5.43
N ASP A 156 1.98 -19.81 6.65
CA ASP A 156 1.28 -20.62 7.67
C ASP A 156 0.16 -19.88 8.41
N ASN A 157 0.05 -18.54 8.25
CA ASN A 157 -1.00 -17.77 8.91
C ASN A 157 -2.23 -17.62 8.02
N TYR A 158 -3.14 -18.60 8.10
CA TYR A 158 -4.36 -18.63 7.30
C TYR A 158 -5.23 -17.37 7.44
N GLU A 159 -5.43 -16.87 8.66
CA GLU A 159 -6.30 -15.70 8.91
C GLU A 159 -5.73 -14.41 8.28
N MET A 160 -4.41 -14.22 8.40
CA MET A 160 -3.75 -13.10 7.74
C MET A 160 -3.89 -13.19 6.21
N HIS A 161 -3.69 -14.39 5.64
CA HIS A 161 -3.86 -14.58 4.20
C HIS A 161 -5.31 -14.37 3.77
N ALA A 162 -6.28 -14.82 4.57
CA ALA A 162 -7.69 -14.55 4.30
C ALA A 162 -8.01 -13.05 4.34
N ALA A 163 -7.44 -12.30 5.29
CA ALA A 163 -7.54 -10.84 5.34
C ALA A 163 -6.91 -10.18 4.11
N MET A 164 -5.70 -10.59 3.72
CA MET A 164 -5.00 -10.08 2.53
C MET A 164 -5.85 -10.22 1.25
N ARG A 165 -6.53 -11.37 1.05
CA ARG A 165 -7.35 -11.65 -0.15
C ARG A 165 -8.61 -10.79 -0.25
N ARG A 166 -9.05 -10.15 0.82
CA ARG A 166 -10.24 -9.28 0.82
C ARG A 166 -9.93 -7.81 0.52
N ILE A 167 -8.63 -7.45 0.42
CA ILE A 167 -8.22 -6.08 0.10
C ILE A 167 -8.31 -5.86 -1.41
N SER A 168 -9.09 -4.86 -1.82
CA SER A 168 -9.18 -4.42 -3.21
C SER A 168 -8.19 -3.28 -3.46
N VAL A 169 -7.13 -3.56 -4.22
CA VAL A 169 -6.07 -2.58 -4.52
C VAL A 169 -6.34 -1.85 -5.83
N HIS A 170 -6.24 -0.53 -5.80
CA HIS A 170 -6.39 0.34 -6.97
C HIS A 170 -5.18 1.25 -7.16
N ALA A 171 -4.58 1.24 -8.35
CA ALA A 171 -3.58 2.22 -8.75
C ALA A 171 -4.29 3.54 -9.08
N ALA A 172 -4.39 4.45 -8.10
CA ALA A 172 -5.15 5.68 -8.22
C ALA A 172 -4.60 6.80 -7.33
N ASP A 173 -4.71 8.05 -7.81
CA ASP A 173 -4.52 9.24 -6.98
C ASP A 173 -5.72 9.38 -6.01
N ALA A 174 -5.44 9.61 -4.73
CA ALA A 174 -6.46 9.66 -3.69
C ALA A 174 -7.52 10.72 -3.96
N LEU A 175 -7.12 11.96 -4.31
CA LEU A 175 -8.08 13.03 -4.59
C LEU A 175 -8.97 12.71 -5.79
N ALA A 176 -8.35 12.21 -6.86
CA ALA A 176 -9.10 11.85 -8.07
C ALA A 176 -10.10 10.72 -7.79
N TYR A 177 -9.72 9.74 -6.97
CA TYR A 177 -10.59 8.64 -6.57
C TYR A 177 -11.74 9.14 -5.66
N LEU A 178 -11.42 9.87 -4.60
CA LEU A 178 -12.40 10.42 -3.65
C LEU A 178 -13.50 11.21 -4.36
N ARG A 179 -13.14 12.05 -5.34
CA ARG A 179 -14.10 12.84 -6.13
C ARG A 179 -15.10 12.01 -6.94
N THR A 180 -14.80 10.75 -7.21
CA THR A 180 -15.71 9.83 -7.92
C THR A 180 -16.66 9.08 -6.98
N GLN A 181 -16.42 9.12 -5.67
CA GLN A 181 -17.22 8.40 -4.69
C GLN A 181 -18.42 9.23 -4.23
N ALA A 182 -19.51 8.54 -3.91
CA ALA A 182 -20.70 9.18 -3.32
C ALA A 182 -20.42 9.61 -1.87
N ASP A 183 -21.20 10.58 -1.39
CA ASP A 183 -21.17 11.03 0.00
C ASP A 183 -21.46 9.85 0.93
N GLY A 184 -20.69 9.72 2.02
CA GLY A 184 -20.85 8.67 3.00
C GLY A 184 -20.74 7.26 2.45
N SER A 185 -19.92 7.01 1.42
CA SER A 185 -19.75 5.68 0.81
C SER A 185 -18.87 4.74 1.61
N TYR A 186 -18.04 5.28 2.51
CA TYR A 186 -17.14 4.51 3.39
C TYR A 186 -17.44 4.83 4.87
N ASP A 187 -17.26 3.86 5.76
CA ASP A 187 -17.41 4.09 7.20
C ASP A 187 -16.19 4.83 7.75
N ALA A 188 -15.00 4.50 7.25
CA ALA A 188 -13.76 5.19 7.63
C ALA A 188 -12.85 5.43 6.43
N VAL A 189 -12.11 6.53 6.45
CA VAL A 189 -11.08 6.89 5.46
C VAL A 189 -9.76 7.06 6.18
N TYR A 190 -8.69 6.44 5.67
CA TYR A 190 -7.37 6.39 6.27
C TYR A 190 -6.29 6.95 5.38
N PHE A 191 -5.31 7.62 6.00
CA PHE A 191 -4.10 8.14 5.37
C PHE A 191 -2.86 7.82 6.20
N ASP A 192 -1.84 7.21 5.58
CA ASP A 192 -0.47 7.08 6.10
C ASP A 192 0.52 7.65 5.08
N PRO A 193 0.56 8.97 4.88
CA PRO A 193 1.46 9.57 3.91
C PRO A 193 2.91 9.29 4.32
N MET A 194 3.78 9.04 3.31
CA MET A 194 5.20 8.81 3.57
C MET A 194 5.81 9.97 4.35
N PHE A 195 6.37 9.67 5.52
CA PHE A 195 7.04 10.67 6.34
C PHE A 195 8.18 11.33 5.56
N ARG A 196 8.18 12.63 5.46
CA ARG A 196 9.27 13.42 4.84
C ARG A 196 10.62 13.19 5.51
N ARG A 197 10.65 12.70 6.76
CA ARG A 197 11.85 12.32 7.52
C ARG A 197 11.69 10.89 8.04
N PRO A 198 12.49 9.94 7.55
CA PRO A 198 12.36 8.53 7.91
C PRO A 198 12.62 8.27 9.39
N VAL A 199 11.90 7.32 9.96
CA VAL A 199 12.08 6.87 11.33
C VAL A 199 13.09 5.71 11.41
N HIS A 200 13.23 4.92 10.34
CA HIS A 200 14.20 3.82 10.20
C HIS A 200 14.61 3.63 8.74
N GLU A 201 15.87 3.25 8.53
CA GLU A 201 16.41 2.86 7.23
C GLU A 201 16.40 1.33 7.11
N SER A 202 15.65 0.81 6.13
CA SER A 202 15.75 -0.57 5.67
C SER A 202 15.79 -0.56 4.14
N GLU A 203 16.52 -1.51 3.53
CA GLU A 203 16.69 -1.55 2.07
C GLU A 203 15.35 -1.56 1.30
N GLY A 204 14.36 -2.34 1.75
CA GLY A 204 13.04 -2.36 1.13
C GLY A 204 12.28 -1.04 1.23
N MET A 205 12.54 -0.24 2.27
CA MET A 205 11.95 1.09 2.43
C MET A 205 12.60 2.13 1.51
N ASN A 206 13.87 1.95 1.11
CA ASN A 206 14.54 2.88 0.19
C ASN A 206 13.94 2.78 -1.22
N ALA A 207 13.75 1.57 -1.74
CA ALA A 207 13.08 1.36 -3.03
C ALA A 207 11.62 1.90 -3.02
N LEU A 208 10.89 1.68 -1.92
CA LEU A 208 9.54 2.22 -1.76
C LEU A 208 9.55 3.76 -1.82
N ARG A 209 10.48 4.44 -1.14
CA ARG A 209 10.58 5.92 -1.13
C ARG A 209 10.86 6.52 -2.48
N VAL A 210 11.71 5.88 -3.28
CA VAL A 210 12.03 6.36 -4.64
C VAL A 210 10.79 6.33 -5.53
N LEU A 211 9.94 5.33 -5.34
CA LEU A 211 8.73 5.14 -6.13
C LEU A 211 7.52 5.89 -5.57
N ALA A 212 7.45 6.10 -4.24
CA ALA A 212 6.29 6.66 -3.58
C ALA A 212 6.01 8.12 -3.98
N ASP A 213 4.73 8.47 -3.92
CA ASP A 213 4.29 9.85 -4.07
C ASP A 213 4.71 10.69 -2.86
N ALA A 214 5.60 11.66 -3.09
CA ALA A 214 6.11 12.56 -2.05
C ALA A 214 5.22 13.81 -1.83
N ARG A 215 4.10 13.94 -2.53
CA ARG A 215 3.19 15.08 -2.38
C ARG A 215 2.58 15.10 -0.98
N ALA A 216 2.50 16.30 -0.38
CA ALA A 216 1.79 16.47 0.87
C ALA A 216 0.28 16.33 0.66
N LEU A 217 -0.42 15.78 1.66
CA LEU A 217 -1.87 15.86 1.70
C LEU A 217 -2.31 17.33 1.71
N THR A 218 -3.37 17.63 0.98
CA THR A 218 -3.96 18.97 0.91
C THR A 218 -5.25 19.04 1.72
N GLU A 219 -5.67 20.25 2.09
CA GLU A 219 -6.97 20.45 2.73
C GLU A 219 -8.12 19.96 1.85
N GLU A 220 -7.96 20.05 0.53
CA GLU A 220 -8.95 19.55 -0.43
C GLU A 220 -9.11 18.02 -0.36
N VAL A 221 -8.00 17.27 -0.23
CA VAL A 221 -8.05 15.80 -0.03
C VAL A 221 -8.80 15.47 1.24
N ILE A 222 -8.55 16.21 2.34
CA ILE A 222 -9.22 15.99 3.63
C ILE A 222 -10.72 16.36 3.54
N ALA A 223 -11.07 17.44 2.84
CA ALA A 223 -12.46 17.81 2.63
C ALA A 223 -13.25 16.74 1.87
N GLU A 224 -12.66 16.19 0.79
CA GLU A 224 -13.25 15.09 0.05
C GLU A 224 -13.32 13.79 0.89
N ALA A 225 -12.29 13.50 1.68
CA ALA A 225 -12.30 12.36 2.59
C ALA A 225 -13.43 12.46 3.62
N ARG A 226 -13.67 13.65 4.17
CA ARG A 226 -14.80 13.92 5.08
C ARG A 226 -16.14 13.72 4.39
N ARG A 227 -16.30 14.19 3.16
CA ARG A 227 -17.53 14.02 2.39
C ARG A 227 -17.88 12.54 2.18
N VAL A 228 -16.89 11.70 1.90
CA VAL A 228 -17.12 10.26 1.61
C VAL A 228 -17.14 9.39 2.87
N ALA A 229 -16.62 9.86 3.99
CA ALA A 229 -16.66 9.13 5.26
C ALA A 229 -18.03 9.26 5.96
N ARG A 230 -18.48 8.20 6.64
CA ARG A 230 -19.66 8.21 7.53
C ARG A 230 -19.30 8.49 8.97
N CYS A 231 -18.15 7.95 9.41
CA CYS A 231 -17.81 7.94 10.83
C CYS A 231 -16.51 8.67 11.12
N ARG A 232 -15.42 8.37 10.38
CA ARG A 232 -14.09 8.91 10.70
C ARG A 232 -13.21 9.11 9.49
N VAL A 233 -12.40 10.17 9.55
CA VAL A 233 -11.20 10.35 8.75
C VAL A 233 -9.99 10.29 9.69
N VAL A 234 -9.03 9.43 9.40
CA VAL A 234 -7.86 9.21 10.25
C VAL A 234 -6.58 9.42 9.43
N MET A 235 -5.64 10.16 10.01
CA MET A 235 -4.30 10.34 9.44
C MET A 235 -3.25 9.88 10.44
N LYS A 236 -2.34 9.01 10.01
CA LYS A 236 -1.16 8.61 10.76
C LYS A 236 0.00 9.54 10.43
N GLU A 237 0.70 10.02 11.44
CA GLU A 237 1.87 10.88 11.27
C GLU A 237 2.77 10.75 12.52
N ARG A 238 3.98 11.29 12.46
CA ARG A 238 4.89 11.34 13.60
C ARG A 238 4.25 12.10 14.75
N GLN A 239 4.47 11.61 15.95
CA GLN A 239 4.01 12.32 17.15
C GLN A 239 4.60 13.75 17.19
N GLY A 240 3.74 14.75 17.42
CA GLY A 240 4.10 16.16 17.42
C GLY A 240 4.26 16.79 16.03
N SER A 241 3.82 16.13 14.96
CA SER A 241 3.81 16.70 13.61
C SER A 241 2.87 17.89 13.51
N ARG A 242 3.32 18.94 12.83
CA ARG A 242 2.50 20.12 12.52
C ARG A 242 1.45 19.86 11.44
N GLU A 243 1.56 18.74 10.73
CA GLU A 243 0.60 18.36 9.68
C GLU A 243 -0.79 18.13 10.26
N PHE A 244 -0.91 17.62 11.50
CA PHE A 244 -2.19 17.48 12.16
C PHE A 244 -2.95 18.81 12.24
N ALA A 245 -2.29 19.83 12.80
CA ALA A 245 -2.91 21.16 12.92
C ALA A 245 -3.16 21.82 11.55
N ARG A 246 -2.23 21.65 10.60
CA ARG A 246 -2.37 22.21 9.24
C ARG A 246 -3.60 21.66 8.50
N LEU A 247 -3.91 20.38 8.72
CA LEU A 247 -5.02 19.68 8.07
C LEU A 247 -6.29 19.62 8.92
N GLY A 248 -6.29 20.29 10.10
CA GLY A 248 -7.47 20.41 10.97
C GLY A 248 -7.74 19.22 11.89
N PHE A 249 -6.77 18.31 12.07
CA PHE A 249 -6.87 17.22 13.05
C PHE A 249 -6.59 17.76 14.46
N THR A 250 -7.59 17.80 15.30
CA THR A 250 -7.49 18.31 16.68
C THR A 250 -7.53 17.21 17.73
N ASP A 251 -8.14 16.06 17.41
CA ASP A 251 -8.14 14.88 18.27
C ASP A 251 -6.99 13.95 17.87
N LEU A 252 -6.14 13.60 18.84
CA LEU A 252 -4.95 12.79 18.60
C LEU A 252 -5.00 11.53 19.47
N ALA A 253 -5.03 10.38 18.82
CA ALA A 253 -4.91 9.06 19.44
C ALA A 253 -3.50 8.49 19.28
N GLY A 254 -3.07 7.65 20.21
CA GLY A 254 -1.78 6.96 20.14
C GLY A 254 -1.21 6.58 21.51
N GLY A 255 -0.18 5.75 21.52
CA GLY A 255 0.49 5.35 22.76
C GLY A 255 1.42 6.45 23.29
N LYS A 256 1.48 6.61 24.62
CA LYS A 256 2.34 7.61 25.32
C LYS A 256 3.82 7.58 24.85
N TYR A 257 4.32 6.40 24.48
CA TYR A 257 5.69 6.18 24.05
C TYR A 257 5.81 5.86 22.55
N SER A 258 4.72 5.99 21.81
CA SER A 258 4.73 5.76 20.36
C SER A 258 5.45 6.89 19.64
N ARG A 259 6.18 6.55 18.58
CA ARG A 259 6.79 7.54 17.67
C ARG A 259 5.79 8.09 16.66
N VAL A 260 4.62 7.46 16.55
CA VAL A 260 3.54 7.85 15.66
C VAL A 260 2.27 8.13 16.45
N ALA A 261 1.45 9.03 15.94
CA ALA A 261 0.12 9.34 16.44
C ALA A 261 -0.89 9.28 15.28
N TYR A 262 -2.15 9.18 15.64
CA TYR A 262 -3.27 9.17 14.71
C TYR A 262 -4.13 10.41 14.97
N GLY A 263 -4.20 11.30 14.00
CA GLY A 263 -5.19 12.38 14.01
C GLY A 263 -6.54 11.80 13.61
N VAL A 264 -7.57 12.07 14.40
CA VAL A 264 -8.93 11.59 14.18
C VAL A 264 -9.84 12.79 13.94
N MET A 265 -10.69 12.68 12.94
CA MET A 265 -11.65 13.71 12.58
C MET A 265 -12.99 13.04 12.25
N GLU A 266 -14.08 13.59 12.77
CA GLU A 266 -15.43 13.23 12.35
C GLU A 266 -15.80 13.97 11.06
N PRO A 267 -16.67 13.41 10.20
CA PRO A 267 -17.10 14.00 8.92
C PRO A 267 -17.74 15.37 9.05
#